data_8b7652085af27bef20c7122ce9e6869e
#
_entry.id   8b7652085af27bef20c7122ce9e6869e
#
_cell.length_a   1.000
_cell.length_b   1.000
_cell.length_c   1.000
_cell.angle_alpha   90.00
_cell.angle_beta   90.00
_cell.angle_gamma   90.00
#
_symmetry.space_group_name_H-M   'P 1'
#
loop_
_entity.id
_entity.type
_entity.pdbx_description
1 polymer ?
#
loop_
_entity_poly.entity_id
_entity_poly.type
_entity_poly.pdbx_seq_one_letter_code
_entity_poly.pdbx_strand_id
1 'polypeptide(L)'
;MSARLTGIKQAFLTALLATSVMFTSQVQAHGGLALAEDMCVLTVGPYRMHFTGYQPLSQEEEFCEDIPEIGKTVIAMAYIQEELRPLKTEVRIIRDTGSEANLDEITVFHLPAQVYPSASIKVEHTFPEQGKFIGLVTVTGGAQDYVSRFPFSVGAGRPTPKAAIIAPVVLVIAVVAFLFM
;
A
#
# COMPACT_ATOMS: atom_id res chain seq x y z
N MET A 1 -7.56 -41.60 39.88
CA MET A 1 -7.48 -41.23 38.46
C MET A 1 -7.99 -39.83 38.16
N SER A 2 -8.93 -39.28 38.89
CA SER A 2 -9.55 -37.96 38.71
C SER A 2 -8.59 -36.76 38.88
N ALA A 3 -7.70 -36.76 39.84
CA ALA A 3 -6.82 -35.62 40.15
C ALA A 3 -5.75 -35.33 39.06
N ARG A 4 -5.30 -36.35 38.36
CA ARG A 4 -4.34 -36.16 37.23
C ARG A 4 -4.98 -35.51 36.02
N LEU A 5 -6.26 -35.82 35.74
CA LEU A 5 -7.00 -35.19 34.65
C LEU A 5 -7.25 -33.69 34.86
N THR A 6 -7.48 -33.29 36.11
CA THR A 6 -7.71 -31.89 36.49
C THR A 6 -6.44 -31.05 36.31
N GLY A 7 -5.27 -31.62 36.67
CA GLY A 7 -3.98 -30.92 36.48
C GLY A 7 -3.59 -30.73 35.03
N ILE A 8 -3.87 -31.69 34.15
CA ILE A 8 -3.60 -31.60 32.73
C ILE A 8 -4.51 -30.55 32.08
N LYS A 9 -5.79 -30.49 32.43
CA LYS A 9 -6.74 -29.47 31.93
C LYS A 9 -6.34 -28.06 32.37
N GLN A 10 -5.88 -27.89 33.62
CA GLN A 10 -5.39 -26.59 34.10
C GLN A 10 -4.09 -26.16 33.37
N ALA A 11 -3.14 -27.06 33.18
CA ALA A 11 -1.92 -26.76 32.44
C ALA A 11 -2.19 -26.37 30.98
N PHE A 12 -3.17 -27.01 30.34
CA PHE A 12 -3.57 -26.70 28.96
C PHE A 12 -4.26 -25.33 28.88
N LEU A 13 -5.11 -25.00 29.86
CA LEU A 13 -5.81 -23.71 29.91
C LEU A 13 -4.82 -22.55 30.14
N THR A 14 -3.82 -22.74 31.00
CA THR A 14 -2.76 -21.73 31.21
C THR A 14 -1.85 -21.58 30.03
N ALA A 15 -1.51 -22.65 29.30
CA ALA A 15 -0.74 -22.59 28.08
C ALA A 15 -1.51 -21.86 26.96
N LEU A 16 -2.82 -22.08 26.83
CA LEU A 16 -3.68 -21.42 25.87
C LEU A 16 -3.79 -19.91 26.16
N LEU A 17 -3.93 -19.52 27.41
CA LEU A 17 -3.91 -18.10 27.81
C LEU A 17 -2.55 -17.44 27.56
N ALA A 18 -1.45 -18.13 27.84
CA ALA A 18 -0.10 -17.60 27.60
C ALA A 18 0.19 -17.39 26.11
N THR A 19 -0.32 -18.28 25.24
CA THR A 19 -0.16 -18.16 23.79
C THR A 19 -0.98 -16.98 23.24
N SER A 20 -2.14 -16.67 23.81
CA SER A 20 -2.99 -15.54 23.39
C SER A 20 -2.33 -14.18 23.64
N VAL A 21 -1.49 -14.07 24.67
CA VAL A 21 -0.79 -12.80 25.01
C VAL A 21 0.41 -12.55 24.11
N MET A 22 0.97 -13.58 23.47
CA MET A 22 2.12 -13.43 22.55
C MET A 22 1.72 -12.94 21.14
N PHE A 23 0.43 -12.89 20.84
CA PHE A 23 -0.08 -12.37 19.55
C PHE A 23 -0.55 -10.91 19.62
N THR A 24 -0.09 -10.13 20.58
CA THR A 24 -0.27 -8.67 20.51
C THR A 24 0.58 -8.17 19.35
N SER A 25 -0.07 -7.91 18.23
CA SER A 25 0.51 -7.23 17.09
C SER A 25 1.13 -5.92 17.58
N GLN A 26 2.43 -5.78 17.43
CA GLN A 26 3.05 -4.46 17.60
C GLN A 26 2.46 -3.57 16.49
N VAL A 27 1.62 -2.64 16.88
CA VAL A 27 1.28 -1.50 16.03
C VAL A 27 2.58 -0.71 15.88
N GLN A 28 3.29 -0.96 14.79
CA GLN A 28 4.38 -0.08 14.40
C GLN A 28 3.72 1.24 13.96
N ALA A 29 3.82 2.23 14.83
CA ALA A 29 3.67 3.61 14.42
C ALA A 29 4.77 3.85 13.37
N HIS A 30 4.38 4.19 12.15
CA HIS A 30 5.29 4.52 11.05
C HIS A 30 6.10 5.77 11.41
N GLY A 31 7.18 5.59 12.17
CA GLY A 31 8.24 6.55 12.32
C GLY A 31 9.30 6.21 11.28
N GLY A 32 9.40 7.05 10.24
CA GLY A 32 10.47 7.12 9.25
C GLY A 32 11.21 5.82 8.94
N LEU A 33 10.66 4.98 8.07
CA LEU A 33 11.43 3.89 7.47
C LEU A 33 12.62 4.48 6.71
N ALA A 34 13.78 3.83 6.81
CA ALA A 34 14.91 4.19 5.97
C ALA A 34 14.48 4.12 4.50
N LEU A 35 14.93 5.07 3.67
CA LEU A 35 14.54 5.21 2.25
C LEU A 35 14.68 3.91 1.44
N ALA A 36 15.49 2.96 1.90
CA ALA A 36 15.69 1.64 1.29
C ALA A 36 14.57 0.63 1.61
N GLU A 37 13.77 0.90 2.65
CA GLU A 37 12.67 0.04 3.09
C GLU A 37 11.29 0.65 2.74
N ASP A 38 11.29 1.88 2.21
CA ASP A 38 10.08 2.58 1.82
C ASP A 38 9.55 2.03 0.48
N MET A 39 8.47 1.28 0.52
CA MET A 39 7.81 0.71 -0.66
C MET A 39 7.12 1.77 -1.53
N CYS A 40 6.90 2.97 -0.99
CA CYS A 40 6.23 4.08 -1.66
C CYS A 40 7.18 4.97 -2.47
N VAL A 41 8.35 4.48 -2.88
CA VAL A 41 9.32 5.25 -3.68
C VAL A 41 9.28 4.83 -5.14
N LEU A 42 9.04 5.78 -6.03
CA LEU A 42 9.19 5.60 -7.46
C LEU A 42 10.51 6.19 -7.97
N THR A 43 11.12 5.52 -8.95
CA THR A 43 12.37 5.95 -9.58
C THR A 43 12.08 6.56 -10.94
N VAL A 44 12.61 7.76 -11.19
CA VAL A 44 12.48 8.49 -12.45
C VAL A 44 13.88 8.80 -12.97
N GLY A 45 14.44 7.92 -13.79
CA GLY A 45 15.84 7.98 -14.19
C GLY A 45 16.78 7.91 -12.99
N PRO A 46 17.67 8.89 -12.76
CA PRO A 46 18.55 8.92 -11.59
C PRO A 46 17.86 9.45 -10.33
N TYR A 47 16.62 9.94 -10.45
CA TYR A 47 15.89 10.59 -9.37
C TYR A 47 14.91 9.66 -8.70
N ARG A 48 14.51 10.01 -7.46
CA ARG A 48 13.48 9.32 -6.70
C ARG A 48 12.43 10.29 -6.21
N MET A 49 11.19 9.82 -6.19
CA MET A 49 10.04 10.53 -5.64
C MET A 49 9.32 9.62 -4.66
N HIS A 50 8.85 10.18 -3.58
CA HIS A 50 7.89 9.51 -2.71
C HIS A 50 6.50 9.59 -3.37
N PHE A 51 5.75 8.49 -3.30
CA PHE A 51 4.41 8.39 -3.86
C PHE A 51 3.49 7.76 -2.83
N THR A 52 2.37 8.43 -2.53
CA THR A 52 1.35 7.88 -1.63
C THR A 52 -0.05 8.24 -2.11
N GLY A 53 -0.98 7.30 -1.96
CA GLY A 53 -2.40 7.49 -2.16
C GLY A 53 -3.13 7.61 -0.83
N TYR A 54 -4.12 8.49 -0.75
CA TYR A 54 -4.99 8.68 0.40
C TYR A 54 -6.45 8.62 -0.03
N GLN A 55 -7.28 7.99 0.79
CA GLN A 55 -8.73 8.06 0.63
C GLN A 55 -9.36 8.70 1.86
N PRO A 56 -10.15 9.79 1.72
CA PRO A 56 -10.68 10.57 2.85
C PRO A 56 -11.51 9.77 3.85
N LEU A 57 -12.06 8.63 3.44
CA LEU A 57 -12.88 7.75 4.28
C LEU A 57 -12.11 6.60 4.92
N SER A 58 -10.82 6.43 4.62
CA SER A 58 -10.02 5.28 5.05
C SER A 58 -9.14 5.52 6.28
N GLN A 59 -9.48 6.47 7.15
CA GLN A 59 -8.80 6.70 8.43
C GLN A 59 -7.27 6.94 8.29
N GLU A 60 -6.87 7.81 7.38
CA GLU A 60 -5.49 8.28 7.20
C GLU A 60 -4.45 7.19 6.82
N GLU A 61 -4.89 6.03 6.36
CA GLU A 61 -3.96 5.04 5.82
C GLU A 61 -3.40 5.50 4.47
N GLU A 62 -2.08 5.36 4.32
CA GLU A 62 -1.35 5.62 3.08
C GLU A 62 -1.25 4.35 2.24
N PHE A 63 -1.48 4.48 0.92
CA PHE A 63 -1.42 3.37 -0.02
C PHE A 63 -0.36 3.64 -1.09
N CYS A 64 0.48 2.66 -1.38
CA CYS A 64 1.55 2.78 -2.38
C CYS A 64 1.19 2.11 -3.72
N GLU A 65 0.50 0.96 -3.70
CA GLU A 65 0.22 0.18 -4.90
C GLU A 65 -1.27 -0.13 -5.06
N ASP A 66 -1.94 -0.52 -3.96
CA ASP A 66 -3.32 -0.95 -3.99
C ASP A 66 -4.20 0.02 -3.21
N ILE A 67 -5.02 0.76 -3.92
CA ILE A 67 -6.03 1.66 -3.35
C ILE A 67 -7.28 0.84 -3.07
N PRO A 68 -7.69 0.65 -1.80
CA PRO A 68 -8.66 -0.39 -1.44
C PRO A 68 -10.07 -0.12 -1.97
N GLU A 69 -10.47 1.14 -2.09
CA GLU A 69 -11.84 1.51 -2.44
C GLU A 69 -11.91 2.37 -3.70
N ILE A 70 -13.03 2.34 -4.40
CA ILE A 70 -13.36 3.30 -5.46
C ILE A 70 -13.72 4.65 -4.84
N GLY A 71 -13.69 5.70 -5.64
CA GLY A 71 -14.11 7.03 -5.22
C GLY A 71 -12.97 8.05 -5.19
N LYS A 72 -13.14 9.10 -4.39
CA LYS A 72 -12.18 10.20 -4.30
C LYS A 72 -10.88 9.70 -3.69
N THR A 73 -9.78 9.89 -4.44
CA THR A 73 -8.42 9.56 -4.04
C THR A 73 -7.53 10.79 -4.22
N VAL A 74 -6.68 11.03 -3.24
CA VAL A 74 -5.63 12.04 -3.30
C VAL A 74 -4.31 11.31 -3.46
N ILE A 75 -3.59 11.60 -4.53
CA ILE A 75 -2.25 11.08 -4.77
C ILE A 75 -1.27 12.21 -4.48
N ALA A 76 -0.35 11.99 -3.56
CA ALA A 76 0.71 12.89 -3.21
C ALA A 76 2.06 12.34 -3.69
N MET A 77 2.83 13.18 -4.38
CA MET A 77 4.21 12.87 -4.77
C MET A 77 5.13 13.93 -4.23
N ALA A 78 6.26 13.53 -3.66
CA ALA A 78 7.25 14.44 -3.13
C ALA A 78 8.64 14.11 -3.71
N TYR A 79 9.37 15.15 -4.13
CA TYR A 79 10.73 14.98 -4.61
C TYR A 79 11.67 14.64 -3.44
N ILE A 80 12.46 13.59 -3.62
CA ILE A 80 13.50 13.23 -2.65
C ILE A 80 14.78 14.04 -2.95
N GLN A 81 15.06 14.28 -4.23
CA GLN A 81 16.22 15.06 -4.65
C GLN A 81 15.84 16.48 -5.08
N GLU A 82 16.61 17.48 -4.62
CA GLU A 82 16.41 18.90 -4.91
C GLU A 82 16.58 19.24 -6.40
N GLU A 83 17.36 18.46 -7.13
CA GLU A 83 17.64 18.62 -8.56
C GLU A 83 16.37 18.51 -9.42
N LEU A 84 15.31 17.90 -8.91
CA LEU A 84 14.02 17.84 -9.60
C LEU A 84 13.26 19.18 -9.58
N ARG A 85 13.52 20.07 -8.63
CA ARG A 85 12.75 21.32 -8.46
C ARG A 85 12.74 22.23 -9.69
N PRO A 86 13.85 22.44 -10.42
CA PRO A 86 13.83 23.26 -11.63
C PRO A 86 13.30 22.54 -12.87
N LEU A 87 13.13 21.22 -12.80
CA LEU A 87 12.69 20.39 -13.93
C LEU A 87 11.18 20.38 -14.05
N LYS A 88 10.69 20.23 -15.27
CA LYS A 88 9.25 20.08 -15.50
C LYS A 88 8.85 18.63 -15.25
N THR A 89 7.79 18.44 -14.49
CA THR A 89 7.21 17.12 -14.23
C THR A 89 5.78 17.10 -14.75
N GLU A 90 5.47 16.08 -15.54
CA GLU A 90 4.15 15.69 -16.01
C GLU A 90 3.69 14.45 -15.25
N VAL A 91 2.39 14.39 -14.93
CA VAL A 91 1.78 13.21 -14.32
C VAL A 91 0.58 12.79 -15.15
N ARG A 92 0.55 11.55 -15.57
CA ARG A 92 -0.56 10.96 -16.29
C ARG A 92 -0.99 9.66 -15.64
N ILE A 93 -2.28 9.44 -15.50
CA ILE A 93 -2.84 8.17 -15.05
C ILE A 93 -3.63 7.57 -16.20
N ILE A 94 -3.32 6.35 -16.57
CA ILE A 94 -3.97 5.62 -17.64
C ILE A 94 -4.59 4.32 -17.11
N ARG A 95 -5.62 3.81 -17.82
CA ARG A 95 -6.08 2.42 -17.58
C ARG A 95 -5.03 1.44 -18.07
N ASP A 96 -4.79 0.40 -17.29
CA ASP A 96 -3.95 -0.70 -17.74
C ASP A 96 -4.77 -1.62 -18.68
N THR A 97 -4.62 -1.41 -19.95
CA THR A 97 -5.24 -2.21 -21.04
C THR A 97 -4.26 -3.22 -21.64
N GLY A 98 -3.04 -3.29 -21.11
CA GLY A 98 -1.94 -4.07 -21.67
C GLY A 98 -1.27 -3.42 -22.90
N SER A 99 -1.71 -2.21 -23.31
CA SER A 99 -1.13 -1.46 -24.42
C SER A 99 -1.17 0.03 -24.11
N GLU A 100 -0.12 0.74 -24.49
CA GLU A 100 0.00 2.21 -24.37
C GLU A 100 -0.02 2.92 -25.74
N ALA A 101 -0.49 2.24 -26.80
CA ALA A 101 -0.46 2.76 -28.16
C ALA A 101 -1.31 4.03 -28.35
N ASN A 102 -2.42 4.15 -27.63
CA ASN A 102 -3.36 5.28 -27.70
C ASN A 102 -3.54 5.91 -26.31
N LEU A 103 -2.49 6.56 -25.79
CA LEU A 103 -2.47 7.12 -24.45
C LEU A 103 -3.68 8.02 -24.15
N ASP A 104 -4.11 8.85 -25.10
CA ASP A 104 -5.19 9.80 -24.87
C ASP A 104 -6.54 9.10 -24.61
N GLU A 105 -6.80 7.97 -25.28
CA GLU A 105 -8.06 7.20 -25.11
C GLU A 105 -8.15 6.50 -23.76
N ILE A 106 -7.00 6.08 -23.21
CA ILE A 106 -6.94 5.34 -21.95
C ILE A 106 -6.57 6.24 -20.76
N THR A 107 -6.32 7.54 -21.01
CA THR A 107 -6.00 8.50 -19.95
C THR A 107 -7.24 8.81 -19.13
N VAL A 108 -7.14 8.62 -17.81
CA VAL A 108 -8.17 8.97 -16.83
C VAL A 108 -7.86 10.28 -16.11
N PHE A 109 -6.57 10.63 -16.04
CA PHE A 109 -6.12 11.89 -15.45
C PHE A 109 -4.83 12.37 -16.11
N HIS A 110 -4.71 13.69 -16.32
CA HIS A 110 -3.51 14.28 -16.87
C HIS A 110 -3.21 15.64 -16.24
N LEU A 111 -2.02 15.76 -15.69
CA LEU A 111 -1.44 16.98 -15.17
C LEU A 111 -0.27 17.37 -16.10
N PRO A 112 -0.40 18.43 -16.92
CA PRO A 112 0.61 18.83 -17.88
C PRO A 112 1.96 19.15 -17.24
N ALA A 113 3.03 19.02 -18.03
CA ALA A 113 4.40 19.28 -17.59
C ALA A 113 4.59 20.71 -17.07
N GLN A 114 4.94 20.86 -15.81
CA GLN A 114 5.24 22.14 -15.16
C GLN A 114 6.30 21.98 -14.07
N VAL A 115 6.86 23.10 -13.64
CA VAL A 115 7.84 23.15 -12.53
C VAL A 115 7.08 23.20 -11.21
N TYR A 116 7.54 22.39 -10.24
CA TYR A 116 6.99 22.33 -8.87
C TYR A 116 8.05 22.77 -7.84
N PRO A 117 8.18 24.09 -7.57
CA PRO A 117 9.21 24.60 -6.65
C PRO A 117 9.06 24.10 -5.21
N SER A 118 7.81 23.76 -4.81
CA SER A 118 7.52 23.17 -3.50
C SER A 118 8.04 21.75 -3.31
N ALA A 119 8.54 21.12 -4.39
CA ALA A 119 8.91 19.71 -4.42
C ALA A 119 7.76 18.73 -4.12
N SER A 120 6.52 19.22 -4.23
CA SER A 120 5.33 18.41 -3.96
C SER A 120 4.32 18.56 -5.10
N ILE A 121 3.75 17.46 -5.53
CA ILE A 121 2.71 17.36 -6.53
C ILE A 121 1.51 16.68 -5.88
N LYS A 122 0.34 17.32 -5.95
CA LYS A 122 -0.92 16.78 -5.45
C LYS A 122 -1.87 16.56 -6.60
N VAL A 123 -2.37 15.33 -6.72
CA VAL A 123 -3.39 14.93 -7.68
C VAL A 123 -4.63 14.52 -6.91
N GLU A 124 -5.78 15.11 -7.26
CA GLU A 124 -7.09 14.67 -6.76
C GLU A 124 -7.87 14.08 -7.93
N HIS A 125 -8.26 12.83 -7.81
CA HIS A 125 -9.05 12.15 -8.83
C HIS A 125 -10.14 11.28 -8.18
N THR A 126 -11.27 11.15 -8.86
CA THR A 126 -12.33 10.24 -8.44
C THR A 126 -12.36 9.05 -9.38
N PHE A 127 -12.03 7.88 -8.86
CA PHE A 127 -12.10 6.63 -9.61
C PHE A 127 -13.54 6.08 -9.48
N PRO A 128 -14.33 6.10 -10.56
CA PRO A 128 -15.75 5.70 -10.50
C PRO A 128 -15.93 4.18 -10.43
N GLU A 129 -14.91 3.43 -10.80
CA GLU A 129 -14.97 1.97 -10.88
C GLU A 129 -13.63 1.33 -10.48
N GLN A 130 -13.69 0.08 -10.09
CA GLN A 130 -12.50 -0.71 -9.80
C GLN A 130 -11.70 -0.99 -11.09
N GLY A 131 -10.39 -1.12 -10.96
CA GLY A 131 -9.54 -1.44 -12.10
C GLY A 131 -8.06 -1.40 -11.80
N LYS A 132 -7.28 -1.74 -12.83
CA LYS A 132 -5.83 -1.59 -12.85
C LYS A 132 -5.48 -0.33 -13.62
N PHE A 133 -4.54 0.41 -13.09
CA PHE A 133 -4.08 1.69 -13.62
C PHE A 133 -2.56 1.73 -13.65
N ILE A 134 -2.03 2.63 -14.46
CA ILE A 134 -0.61 2.91 -14.55
C ILE A 134 -0.45 4.41 -14.38
N GLY A 135 0.35 4.81 -13.40
CA GLY A 135 0.86 6.17 -13.30
C GLY A 135 2.12 6.31 -14.15
N LEU A 136 2.16 7.36 -14.96
CA LEU A 136 3.31 7.78 -15.75
C LEU A 136 3.78 9.11 -15.19
N VAL A 137 5.04 9.17 -14.75
CA VAL A 137 5.69 10.42 -14.34
C VAL A 137 6.81 10.70 -15.32
N THR A 138 6.69 11.81 -16.06
CA THR A 138 7.69 12.25 -17.02
C THR A 138 8.40 13.49 -16.49
N VAL A 139 9.73 13.43 -16.42
CA VAL A 139 10.58 14.57 -16.02
C VAL A 139 11.37 15.03 -17.23
N THR A 140 11.26 16.32 -17.55
CA THR A 140 11.89 16.95 -18.72
C THR A 140 12.64 18.20 -18.33
N GLY A 141 13.54 18.67 -19.23
CA GLY A 141 14.32 19.90 -19.03
C GLY A 141 15.69 19.69 -18.39
N GLY A 142 16.09 18.42 -18.16
CA GLY A 142 17.45 18.04 -17.80
C GLY A 142 18.31 17.67 -19.03
N ALA A 143 19.34 16.86 -18.82
CA ALA A 143 20.19 16.37 -19.89
C ALA A 143 19.46 15.41 -20.84
N GLN A 144 18.46 14.73 -20.34
CA GLN A 144 17.53 13.87 -21.10
C GLN A 144 16.20 13.80 -20.38
N ASP A 145 15.18 13.32 -21.07
CA ASP A 145 13.87 13.10 -20.49
C ASP A 145 13.81 11.70 -19.85
N TYR A 146 13.12 11.61 -18.72
CA TYR A 146 12.95 10.38 -17.96
C TYR A 146 11.47 10.10 -17.75
N VAL A 147 11.09 8.84 -17.87
CA VAL A 147 9.74 8.37 -17.61
C VAL A 147 9.78 7.27 -16.56
N SER A 148 8.98 7.43 -15.52
CA SER A 148 8.68 6.37 -14.55
C SER A 148 7.30 5.82 -14.81
N ARG A 149 7.17 4.50 -14.68
CA ARG A 149 5.93 3.77 -14.84
C ARG A 149 5.66 2.99 -13.56
N PHE A 150 4.54 3.28 -12.88
CA PHE A 150 4.16 2.58 -11.67
C PHE A 150 2.72 2.05 -11.79
N PRO A 151 2.55 0.72 -11.79
CA PRO A 151 1.24 0.10 -11.81
C PRO A 151 0.61 0.19 -10.42
N PHE A 152 -0.71 0.37 -10.35
CA PHE A 152 -1.49 0.31 -9.12
C PHE A 152 -2.91 -0.18 -9.41
N SER A 153 -3.61 -0.62 -8.37
CA SER A 153 -5.01 -1.01 -8.47
C SER A 153 -5.92 -0.10 -7.65
N VAL A 154 -7.17 -0.03 -8.04
CA VAL A 154 -8.22 0.67 -7.30
C VAL A 154 -9.40 -0.27 -7.08
N GLY A 155 -9.94 -0.29 -5.86
CA GLY A 155 -11.07 -1.14 -5.52
C GLY A 155 -10.71 -2.60 -5.29
N ALA A 156 -9.43 -2.91 -5.05
CA ALA A 156 -8.96 -4.26 -4.74
C ALA A 156 -9.41 -4.77 -3.36
N GLY A 157 -9.98 -3.88 -2.54
CA GLY A 157 -10.29 -4.16 -1.14
C GLY A 157 -9.04 -4.17 -0.26
N ARG A 158 -9.25 -4.20 1.05
CA ARG A 158 -8.13 -4.31 2.00
C ARG A 158 -7.63 -5.75 2.06
N PRO A 159 -6.30 -5.98 1.99
CA PRO A 159 -5.77 -7.32 2.17
C PRO A 159 -6.10 -7.82 3.58
N THR A 160 -6.76 -8.98 3.66
CA THR A 160 -7.03 -9.60 4.95
C THR A 160 -5.72 -10.07 5.57
N PRO A 161 -5.38 -9.64 6.79
CA PRO A 161 -4.14 -10.07 7.44
C PRO A 161 -4.14 -11.60 7.55
N LYS A 162 -3.06 -12.25 7.10
CA LYS A 162 -2.92 -13.72 7.12
C LYS A 162 -3.20 -14.31 8.52
N ALA A 163 -2.87 -13.56 9.57
CA ALA A 163 -3.18 -13.93 10.96
C ALA A 163 -4.69 -14.09 11.22
N ALA A 164 -5.55 -13.32 10.56
CA ALA A 164 -7.00 -13.42 10.71
C ALA A 164 -7.57 -14.72 10.13
N ILE A 165 -6.85 -15.34 9.19
CA ILE A 165 -7.24 -16.63 8.60
C ILE A 165 -6.62 -17.79 9.40
N ILE A 166 -5.36 -17.67 9.80
CA ILE A 166 -4.60 -18.73 10.48
C ILE A 166 -5.08 -18.93 11.92
N ALA A 167 -5.35 -17.84 12.66
CA ALA A 167 -5.72 -17.92 14.06
C ALA A 167 -6.97 -18.79 14.35
N PRO A 168 -8.10 -18.64 13.62
CA PRO A 168 -9.26 -19.49 13.83
C PRO A 168 -8.98 -20.97 13.46
N VAL A 169 -8.17 -21.23 12.43
CA VAL A 169 -7.81 -22.60 12.05
C VAL A 169 -7.00 -23.29 13.14
N VAL A 170 -6.00 -22.61 13.70
CA VAL A 170 -5.20 -23.14 14.81
C VAL A 170 -6.06 -23.36 16.04
N LEU A 171 -7.00 -22.44 16.32
CA LEU A 171 -7.92 -22.58 17.45
C LEU A 171 -8.81 -23.83 17.29
N VAL A 172 -9.37 -24.05 16.10
CA VAL A 172 -10.21 -25.23 15.82
C VAL A 172 -9.42 -26.52 16.00
N ILE A 173 -8.20 -26.58 15.46
CA ILE A 173 -7.32 -27.74 15.62
C ILE A 173 -7.03 -28.02 17.11
N ALA A 174 -6.73 -26.97 17.88
CA ALA A 174 -6.45 -27.10 19.31
C ALA A 174 -7.67 -27.61 20.10
N VAL A 175 -8.88 -27.11 19.79
CA VAL A 175 -10.13 -27.54 20.41
C VAL A 175 -10.43 -29.01 20.05
N VAL A 176 -10.30 -29.41 18.80
CA VAL A 176 -10.49 -30.78 18.36
C VAL A 176 -9.50 -31.72 19.07
N ALA A 177 -8.22 -31.39 19.09
CA ALA A 177 -7.22 -32.18 19.79
C ALA A 177 -7.54 -32.34 21.29
N PHE A 178 -8.05 -31.26 21.94
CA PHE A 178 -8.45 -31.30 23.33
C PHE A 178 -9.66 -32.21 23.63
N LEU A 179 -10.63 -32.28 22.70
CA LEU A 179 -11.82 -33.11 22.82
C LEU A 179 -11.52 -34.62 22.68
N PHE A 180 -10.48 -34.97 21.92
CA PHE A 180 -10.07 -36.36 21.70
C PHE A 180 -8.95 -36.86 22.63
N MET A 181 -8.40 -36.01 23.50
CA MET A 181 -7.52 -36.40 24.61
C MET A 181 -8.31 -36.65 25.90
#